data_83e6c0877efd231fd321422447754a72
#
_entry.id   83e6c0877efd231fd321422447754a72
#
_cell.length_a   1.000
_cell.length_b   1.000
_cell.length_c   1.000
_cell.angle_alpha   90.00
_cell.angle_beta   90.00
_cell.angle_gamma   90.00
#
_symmetry.space_group_name_H-M   'P 1'
#
loop_
_entity.id
_entity.type
_entity.pdbx_description
1 polymer ?
#
loop_
_entity_poly.entity_id
_entity_poly.type
_entity_poly.pdbx_seq_one_letter_code
_entity_poly.pdbx_strand_id
1 'polypeptide(L)'
;ALEVLLLAHGLPVLGDLEASKCCQLSDDGDVSPLNLGMIAAYYYVQYETIELIAASLTAKTKVRGILEILSHASEFGNLPIRQGEEKALKILARKLPQKLPDTAQFHDPRTKALVLLHCHFGRQSLSTDLRTDQKRVLGESIDLIRAIVDVVSSNSWLKPALAAMELSQMVVQGLWNKDNVLLQIPHFTKEIVQRCESYQGEETIESVFDILSLDDDVRNDLLRLPDEKMADVAVFCNNHPNIEVEFEVHDSDNITAGDPVQILVKLEREVDDDDDDEEIDETQFGKVAAPLFPEEKQES
;
A
#
# COMPACT_ATOMS: atom_id res chain seq x y z
N ALA A 1 35.21 4.17 30.17
CA ALA A 1 34.93 2.88 29.50
C ALA A 1 33.68 2.99 28.61
N LEU A 2 32.58 3.62 29.07
CA LEU A 2 31.35 3.80 28.27
C LEU A 2 31.54 4.78 27.10
N GLU A 3 32.30 5.89 27.34
CA GLU A 3 32.65 6.86 26.31
C GLU A 3 33.55 6.24 25.21
N VAL A 4 34.49 5.38 25.59
CA VAL A 4 35.34 4.68 24.61
C VAL A 4 34.53 3.66 23.80
N LEU A 5 33.50 3.01 24.40
CA LEU A 5 32.62 2.08 23.71
C LEU A 5 31.68 2.83 22.75
N LEU A 6 31.12 3.98 23.15
CA LEU A 6 30.33 4.87 22.31
C LEU A 6 31.14 5.44 21.15
N LEU A 7 32.37 5.83 21.38
CA LEU A 7 33.31 6.31 20.34
C LEU A 7 33.73 5.18 19.36
N ALA A 8 33.94 3.96 19.87
CA ALA A 8 34.35 2.84 19.02
C ALA A 8 33.25 2.28 18.14
N HIS A 9 32.00 2.38 18.56
CA HIS A 9 30.84 1.83 17.82
C HIS A 9 29.98 2.93 17.18
N GLY A 10 30.03 4.15 17.67
CA GLY A 10 29.24 5.28 17.16
C GLY A 10 29.85 5.96 15.94
N LEU A 11 31.17 6.07 15.85
CA LEU A 11 31.85 6.75 14.72
C LEU A 11 31.62 6.06 13.37
N PRO A 12 31.73 4.71 13.23
CA PRO A 12 31.43 4.05 11.97
C PRO A 12 29.97 4.28 11.54
N VAL A 13 29.01 4.16 12.46
CA VAL A 13 27.59 4.37 12.19
C VAL A 13 27.30 5.82 11.75
N LEU A 14 27.94 6.81 12.37
CA LEU A 14 27.81 8.21 11.97
C LEU A 14 28.37 8.44 10.56
N GLY A 15 29.49 7.81 10.21
CA GLY A 15 30.04 7.86 8.85
C GLY A 15 29.11 7.24 7.81
N ASP A 16 28.45 6.12 8.14
CA ASP A 16 27.48 5.48 7.26
C ASP A 16 26.24 6.36 7.09
N LEU A 17 25.74 7.00 8.17
CA LEU A 17 24.61 7.94 8.12
C LEU A 17 24.94 9.20 7.32
N GLU A 18 26.18 9.69 7.36
CA GLU A 18 26.62 10.81 6.54
C GLU A 18 26.73 10.41 5.07
N ALA A 19 27.32 9.26 4.78
CA ALA A 19 27.42 8.72 3.42
C ALA A 19 26.05 8.52 2.77
N SER A 20 25.07 8.05 3.54
CA SER A 20 23.69 7.90 3.11
C SER A 20 22.88 9.20 3.07
N LYS A 21 23.50 10.35 3.40
CA LYS A 21 22.86 11.67 3.47
C LYS A 21 21.70 11.76 4.48
N CYS A 22 21.75 10.95 5.52
CA CYS A 22 20.81 11.03 6.63
C CYS A 22 21.19 12.14 7.62
N CYS A 23 22.48 12.41 7.78
CA CYS A 23 22.99 13.52 8.59
C CYS A 23 24.20 14.18 7.92
N GLN A 24 24.61 15.30 8.48
CA GLN A 24 25.84 16.01 8.10
C GLN A 24 26.70 16.18 9.37
N LEU A 25 27.97 15.87 9.25
CA LEU A 25 28.95 16.09 10.30
C LEU A 25 29.68 17.42 10.01
N SER A 26 29.78 18.29 11.03
CA SER A 26 30.58 19.51 10.96
C SER A 26 32.03 19.21 11.37
N ASP A 27 32.96 20.11 11.01
CA ASP A 27 34.36 20.02 11.42
C ASP A 27 34.53 20.08 12.96
N ASP A 28 33.57 20.69 13.66
CA ASP A 28 33.55 20.79 15.13
C ASP A 28 32.97 19.53 15.79
N GLY A 29 32.50 18.54 15.00
CA GLY A 29 31.95 17.27 15.48
C GLY A 29 30.45 17.33 15.77
N ASP A 30 29.76 18.40 15.43
CA ASP A 30 28.30 18.50 15.56
C ASP A 30 27.59 17.71 14.45
N VAL A 31 26.48 17.06 14.84
CA VAL A 31 25.64 16.27 13.93
C VAL A 31 24.35 17.04 13.64
N SER A 32 24.12 17.32 12.36
CA SER A 32 22.87 17.95 11.89
C SER A 32 22.05 16.97 11.08
N PRO A 33 20.74 16.82 11.34
CA PRO A 33 19.88 15.94 10.56
C PRO A 33 19.66 16.52 9.15
N LEU A 34 19.69 15.66 8.15
CA LEU A 34 19.29 15.98 6.78
C LEU A 34 17.88 15.41 6.50
N ASN A 35 17.26 15.87 5.43
CA ASN A 35 15.88 15.50 5.09
C ASN A 35 15.68 13.98 5.01
N LEU A 36 16.59 13.22 4.39
CA LEU A 36 16.50 11.77 4.32
C LEU A 36 16.54 11.12 5.71
N GLY A 37 17.37 11.62 6.61
CA GLY A 37 17.45 11.13 7.99
C GLY A 37 16.17 11.43 8.78
N MET A 38 15.56 12.61 8.57
CA MET A 38 14.29 12.95 9.19
C MET A 38 13.16 12.04 8.71
N ILE A 39 13.08 11.73 7.42
CA ILE A 39 12.12 10.78 6.85
C ILE A 39 12.35 9.38 7.43
N ALA A 40 13.60 8.90 7.45
CA ALA A 40 13.96 7.60 8.01
C ALA A 40 13.51 7.47 9.47
N ALA A 41 13.77 8.50 10.28
CA ALA A 41 13.41 8.53 11.70
C ALA A 41 11.88 8.60 11.91
N TYR A 42 11.17 9.36 11.07
CA TYR A 42 9.72 9.53 11.19
C TYR A 42 8.95 8.23 10.92
N TYR A 43 9.38 7.47 9.88
CA TYR A 43 8.75 6.19 9.51
C TYR A 43 9.44 4.97 10.11
N TYR A 44 10.48 5.14 10.94
CA TYR A 44 11.29 4.05 11.49
C TYR A 44 11.91 3.13 10.43
N VAL A 45 12.27 3.71 9.29
CA VAL A 45 12.89 3.00 8.15
C VAL A 45 14.40 2.97 8.30
N GLN A 46 15.03 1.86 7.93
CA GLN A 46 16.48 1.70 7.98
C GLN A 46 17.16 2.68 7.01
N TYR A 47 18.30 3.24 7.40
CA TYR A 47 19.03 4.23 6.59
C TYR A 47 19.46 3.66 5.23
N GLU A 48 19.81 2.37 5.17
CA GLU A 48 20.16 1.66 3.92
C GLU A 48 18.98 1.64 2.95
N THR A 49 17.76 1.51 3.45
CA THR A 49 16.54 1.56 2.64
C THR A 49 16.28 2.97 2.13
N ILE A 50 16.45 4.00 2.95
CA ILE A 50 16.34 5.40 2.49
C ILE A 50 17.39 5.74 1.45
N GLU A 51 18.63 5.27 1.62
CA GLU A 51 19.70 5.41 0.63
C GLU A 51 19.32 4.73 -0.69
N LEU A 52 18.84 3.47 -0.63
CA LEU A 52 18.37 2.74 -1.80
C LEU A 52 17.25 3.50 -2.53
N ILE A 53 16.26 3.99 -1.80
CA ILE A 53 15.13 4.76 -2.34
C ILE A 53 15.67 6.02 -3.04
N ALA A 54 16.50 6.81 -2.36
CA ALA A 54 17.03 8.05 -2.90
C ALA A 54 17.91 7.84 -4.13
N ALA A 55 18.69 6.75 -4.17
CA ALA A 55 19.59 6.43 -5.29
C ALA A 55 18.86 5.82 -6.50
N SER A 56 17.76 5.08 -6.28
CA SER A 56 17.09 4.30 -7.32
C SER A 56 15.93 5.04 -7.98
N LEU A 57 15.28 5.98 -7.28
CA LEU A 57 14.16 6.73 -7.81
C LEU A 57 14.58 7.83 -8.79
N THR A 58 13.73 8.07 -9.77
CA THR A 58 13.87 9.13 -10.77
C THR A 58 12.51 9.79 -11.04
N ALA A 59 12.50 10.98 -11.62
CA ALA A 59 11.28 11.68 -12.02
C ALA A 59 10.38 10.89 -13.01
N LYS A 60 10.88 9.78 -13.59
CA LYS A 60 10.17 8.94 -14.55
C LYS A 60 9.78 7.57 -13.99
N THR A 61 10.12 7.27 -12.74
CA THR A 61 9.81 5.99 -12.10
C THR A 61 8.29 5.79 -12.03
N LYS A 62 7.84 4.60 -12.43
CA LYS A 62 6.43 4.20 -12.43
C LYS A 62 6.16 3.19 -11.31
N VAL A 63 4.88 2.85 -11.07
CA VAL A 63 4.42 1.89 -10.06
C VAL A 63 5.27 0.61 -10.04
N ARG A 64 5.55 0.00 -11.20
CA ARG A 64 6.39 -1.21 -11.27
C ARG A 64 7.81 -0.99 -10.73
N GLY A 65 8.44 0.12 -11.09
CA GLY A 65 9.78 0.45 -10.59
C GLY A 65 9.77 0.70 -9.08
N ILE A 66 8.72 1.36 -8.57
CA ILE A 66 8.56 1.59 -7.13
C ILE A 66 8.36 0.25 -6.41
N LEU A 67 7.56 -0.66 -6.95
CA LEU A 67 7.35 -2.00 -6.39
C LEU A 67 8.65 -2.82 -6.34
N GLU A 68 9.47 -2.74 -7.39
CA GLU A 68 10.80 -3.37 -7.42
C GLU A 68 11.73 -2.75 -6.36
N ILE A 69 11.78 -1.42 -6.22
CA ILE A 69 12.58 -0.73 -5.19
C ILE A 69 12.09 -1.12 -3.80
N LEU A 70 10.79 -1.06 -3.55
CA LEU A 70 10.16 -1.47 -2.29
C LEU A 70 10.58 -2.89 -1.88
N SER A 71 10.54 -3.84 -2.81
CA SER A 71 10.91 -5.23 -2.51
C SER A 71 12.36 -5.41 -2.12
N HIS A 72 13.24 -4.46 -2.48
CA HIS A 72 14.66 -4.47 -2.14
C HIS A 72 15.00 -3.78 -0.83
N ALA A 73 14.01 -3.30 -0.09
CA ALA A 73 14.20 -2.70 1.23
C ALA A 73 14.94 -3.65 2.20
N SER A 74 15.80 -3.09 3.03
CA SER A 74 16.62 -3.85 4.01
C SER A 74 15.73 -4.58 5.02
N GLU A 75 14.55 -4.05 5.31
CA GLU A 75 13.54 -4.62 6.20
C GLU A 75 13.15 -6.04 5.76
N PHE A 76 13.17 -6.32 4.47
CA PHE A 76 12.87 -7.64 3.90
C PHE A 76 14.08 -8.58 3.83
N GLY A 77 15.28 -8.10 4.10
CA GLY A 77 16.50 -8.91 4.07
C GLY A 77 16.51 -10.09 5.05
N ASN A 78 15.71 -10.00 6.11
CA ASN A 78 15.58 -11.02 7.15
C ASN A 78 14.36 -11.94 6.97
N LEU A 79 13.68 -11.93 5.82
CA LEU A 79 12.61 -12.89 5.55
C LEU A 79 13.18 -14.30 5.44
N PRO A 80 12.61 -15.26 6.16
CA PRO A 80 13.13 -16.63 6.14
C PRO A 80 12.92 -17.28 4.78
N ILE A 81 13.92 -17.95 4.25
CA ILE A 81 13.81 -18.87 3.11
C ILE A 81 13.90 -20.29 3.63
N ARG A 82 12.80 -21.03 3.58
CA ARG A 82 12.71 -22.38 4.10
C ARG A 82 13.15 -23.42 3.07
N GLN A 83 13.53 -24.59 3.53
CA GLN A 83 13.97 -25.67 2.65
C GLN A 83 12.85 -26.07 1.66
N GLY A 84 13.16 -26.03 0.37
CA GLY A 84 12.21 -26.37 -0.70
C GLY A 84 11.25 -25.24 -1.12
N GLU A 85 11.22 -24.11 -0.40
CA GLU A 85 10.35 -22.98 -0.67
C GLU A 85 10.60 -22.33 -2.04
N GLU A 86 11.84 -22.37 -2.54
CA GLU A 86 12.19 -21.88 -3.88
C GLU A 86 11.33 -22.49 -4.99
N LYS A 87 10.97 -23.77 -4.87
CA LYS A 87 10.11 -24.44 -5.86
C LYS A 87 8.70 -23.86 -5.85
N ALA A 88 8.16 -23.61 -4.65
CA ALA A 88 6.84 -22.98 -4.49
C ALA A 88 6.85 -21.56 -5.03
N LEU A 89 7.85 -20.74 -4.71
CA LEU A 89 8.02 -19.39 -5.23
C LEU A 89 8.14 -19.37 -6.76
N LYS A 90 8.86 -20.31 -7.37
CA LYS A 90 8.95 -20.45 -8.83
C LYS A 90 7.60 -20.77 -9.47
N ILE A 91 6.79 -21.60 -8.83
CA ILE A 91 5.45 -21.96 -9.33
C ILE A 91 4.53 -20.73 -9.24
N LEU A 92 4.54 -20.01 -8.12
CA LEU A 92 3.78 -18.77 -7.93
C LEU A 92 4.21 -17.72 -8.96
N ALA A 93 5.51 -17.50 -9.12
CA ALA A 93 6.06 -16.52 -10.06
C ALA A 93 5.61 -16.73 -11.52
N ARG A 94 5.37 -17.97 -11.94
CA ARG A 94 4.87 -18.29 -13.30
C ARG A 94 3.42 -17.84 -13.52
N LYS A 95 2.65 -17.70 -12.43
CA LYS A 95 1.24 -17.30 -12.49
C LYS A 95 1.07 -15.78 -12.36
N LEU A 96 2.14 -15.04 -12.08
CA LEU A 96 2.07 -13.59 -11.91
C LEU A 96 1.75 -12.91 -13.25
N PRO A 97 0.89 -11.86 -13.22
CA PRO A 97 0.56 -11.11 -14.44
C PRO A 97 1.76 -10.32 -14.98
N GLN A 98 2.70 -9.98 -14.13
CA GLN A 98 3.95 -9.34 -14.51
C GLN A 98 5.11 -10.31 -14.27
N LYS A 99 5.95 -10.48 -15.29
CA LYS A 99 7.15 -11.31 -15.16
C LYS A 99 8.16 -10.63 -14.24
N LEU A 100 8.77 -11.45 -13.38
CA LEU A 100 9.89 -11.02 -12.57
C LEU A 100 11.10 -10.68 -13.45
N PRO A 101 12.04 -9.84 -12.94
CA PRO A 101 13.32 -9.64 -13.61
C PRO A 101 14.05 -10.97 -13.85
N ASP A 102 14.77 -11.08 -14.97
CA ASP A 102 15.55 -12.30 -15.30
C ASP A 102 16.66 -12.59 -14.28
N THR A 103 17.04 -11.57 -13.50
CA THR A 103 18.03 -11.65 -12.42
C THR A 103 17.44 -12.18 -11.10
N ALA A 104 16.13 -12.41 -11.01
CA ALA A 104 15.45 -12.83 -9.79
C ALA A 104 15.97 -14.18 -9.28
N GLN A 105 16.46 -14.19 -8.04
CA GLN A 105 17.00 -15.37 -7.38
C GLN A 105 16.04 -15.81 -6.26
N PHE A 106 15.41 -16.97 -6.41
CA PHE A 106 14.35 -17.44 -5.48
C PHE A 106 14.85 -17.87 -4.09
N HIS A 107 16.14 -17.85 -3.86
CA HIS A 107 16.76 -17.99 -2.55
C HIS A 107 17.02 -16.64 -1.87
N ASP A 108 16.73 -15.54 -2.55
CA ASP A 108 16.86 -14.18 -2.01
C ASP A 108 15.54 -13.75 -1.32
N PRO A 109 15.60 -13.31 -0.04
CA PRO A 109 14.46 -12.77 0.69
C PRO A 109 13.74 -11.63 -0.04
N ARG A 110 14.48 -10.78 -0.75
CA ARG A 110 13.94 -9.64 -1.51
C ARG A 110 13.09 -10.11 -2.71
N THR A 111 13.56 -11.11 -3.43
CA THR A 111 12.78 -11.77 -4.50
C THR A 111 11.52 -12.41 -3.92
N LYS A 112 11.60 -13.03 -2.72
CA LYS A 112 10.43 -13.56 -2.03
C LYS A 112 9.44 -12.46 -1.69
N ALA A 113 9.88 -11.32 -1.14
CA ALA A 113 9.03 -10.17 -0.85
C ALA A 113 8.28 -9.71 -2.11
N LEU A 114 8.97 -9.57 -3.25
CA LEU A 114 8.35 -9.20 -4.52
C LEU A 114 7.29 -10.20 -4.97
N VAL A 115 7.57 -11.51 -4.89
CA VAL A 115 6.60 -12.56 -5.23
C VAL A 115 5.37 -12.49 -4.32
N LEU A 116 5.56 -12.27 -3.00
CA LEU A 116 4.47 -12.19 -2.05
C LEU A 116 3.58 -10.97 -2.26
N LEU A 117 4.16 -9.80 -2.61
CA LEU A 117 3.40 -8.61 -2.99
C LEU A 117 2.56 -8.85 -4.25
N HIS A 118 3.17 -9.45 -5.27
CA HIS A 118 2.44 -9.82 -6.48
C HIS A 118 1.31 -10.84 -6.22
N CYS A 119 1.55 -11.83 -5.35
CA CYS A 119 0.53 -12.80 -4.94
C CYS A 119 -0.62 -12.12 -4.18
N HIS A 120 -0.34 -11.08 -3.39
CA HIS A 120 -1.35 -10.30 -2.70
C HIS A 120 -2.28 -9.58 -3.70
N PHE A 121 -1.72 -8.85 -4.65
CA PHE A 121 -2.51 -8.16 -5.68
C PHE A 121 -3.28 -9.13 -6.59
N GLY A 122 -2.70 -10.29 -6.89
CA GLY A 122 -3.35 -11.33 -7.70
C GLY A 122 -4.22 -12.29 -6.89
N ARG A 123 -4.31 -12.09 -5.55
CA ARG A 123 -5.10 -12.91 -4.61
C ARG A 123 -4.84 -14.40 -4.75
N GLN A 124 -3.56 -14.77 -4.90
CA GLN A 124 -3.17 -16.16 -5.05
C GLN A 124 -3.17 -16.88 -3.70
N SER A 125 -3.70 -18.09 -3.69
CA SER A 125 -3.64 -18.96 -2.51
C SER A 125 -2.21 -19.29 -2.14
N LEU A 126 -1.87 -19.14 -0.87
CA LEU A 126 -0.55 -19.36 -0.29
C LEU A 126 -0.61 -20.42 0.81
N SER A 127 0.50 -21.14 1.00
CA SER A 127 0.68 -21.96 2.20
C SER A 127 0.68 -21.11 3.47
N THR A 128 0.39 -21.70 4.62
CA THR A 128 0.34 -20.99 5.91
C THR A 128 1.63 -20.22 6.19
N ASP A 129 2.78 -20.81 5.91
CA ASP A 129 4.08 -20.15 6.11
C ASP A 129 4.27 -18.93 5.22
N LEU A 130 3.97 -19.07 3.92
CA LEU A 130 4.07 -17.96 2.96
C LEU A 130 3.05 -16.85 3.26
N ARG A 131 1.87 -17.22 3.75
CA ARG A 131 0.85 -16.25 4.18
C ARG A 131 1.32 -15.45 5.41
N THR A 132 1.95 -16.11 6.38
CA THR A 132 2.54 -15.42 7.54
C THR A 132 3.63 -14.44 7.11
N ASP A 133 4.51 -14.86 6.19
CA ASP A 133 5.56 -13.99 5.67
C ASP A 133 4.97 -12.83 4.84
N GLN A 134 3.91 -13.09 4.06
CA GLN A 134 3.18 -12.04 3.32
C GLN A 134 2.58 -11.00 4.25
N LYS A 135 1.95 -11.40 5.36
CA LYS A 135 1.42 -10.46 6.36
C LYS A 135 2.50 -9.52 6.90
N ARG A 136 3.69 -10.05 7.15
CA ARG A 136 4.84 -9.24 7.57
C ARG A 136 5.25 -8.26 6.47
N VAL A 137 5.38 -8.72 5.23
CA VAL A 137 5.75 -7.87 4.08
C VAL A 137 4.73 -6.74 3.90
N LEU A 138 3.43 -7.04 4.00
CA LEU A 138 2.36 -6.04 3.85
C LEU A 138 2.39 -5.02 4.99
N GLY A 139 2.61 -5.45 6.23
CA GLY A 139 2.71 -4.54 7.38
C GLY A 139 3.84 -3.53 7.25
N GLU A 140 5.02 -3.97 6.83
CA GLU A 140 6.18 -3.10 6.61
C GLU A 140 6.00 -2.19 5.37
N SER A 141 5.27 -2.66 4.34
CA SER A 141 5.18 -1.97 3.05
C SER A 141 4.53 -0.60 3.13
N ILE A 142 3.56 -0.38 4.01
CA ILE A 142 2.82 0.88 4.08
C ILE A 142 3.74 2.04 4.50
N ASP A 143 4.53 1.86 5.55
CA ASP A 143 5.44 2.91 6.03
C ASP A 143 6.60 3.13 5.06
N LEU A 144 7.09 2.06 4.42
CA LEU A 144 8.08 2.17 3.35
C LEU A 144 7.56 2.97 2.14
N ILE A 145 6.31 2.75 1.73
CA ILE A 145 5.70 3.52 0.63
C ILE A 145 5.48 4.98 1.03
N ARG A 146 5.08 5.26 2.26
CA ARG A 146 4.98 6.63 2.78
C ARG A 146 6.32 7.34 2.75
N ALA A 147 7.39 6.66 3.19
CA ALA A 147 8.75 7.20 3.09
C ALA A 147 9.15 7.47 1.62
N ILE A 148 8.79 6.58 0.68
CA ILE A 148 8.99 6.80 -0.76
C ILE A 148 8.27 8.07 -1.22
N VAL A 149 7.01 8.28 -0.82
CA VAL A 149 6.24 9.49 -1.17
C VAL A 149 6.95 10.74 -0.71
N ASP A 150 7.45 10.77 0.53
CA ASP A 150 8.14 11.94 1.08
C ASP A 150 9.49 12.20 0.39
N VAL A 151 10.25 11.16 0.06
CA VAL A 151 11.51 11.29 -0.69
C VAL A 151 11.26 11.87 -2.07
N VAL A 152 10.27 11.36 -2.82
CA VAL A 152 10.00 11.87 -4.18
C VAL A 152 9.35 13.26 -4.16
N SER A 153 8.55 13.57 -3.14
CA SER A 153 7.95 14.90 -2.93
C SER A 153 9.02 15.94 -2.64
N SER A 154 10.01 15.60 -1.82
CA SER A 154 11.17 16.46 -1.54
C SER A 154 11.96 16.83 -2.80
N ASN A 155 11.95 15.94 -3.81
CA ASN A 155 12.56 16.18 -5.11
C ASN A 155 11.62 16.90 -6.11
N SER A 156 10.40 17.25 -5.69
CA SER A 156 9.37 17.86 -6.56
C SER A 156 8.97 16.97 -7.75
N TRP A 157 8.99 15.65 -7.57
CA TRP A 157 8.65 14.67 -8.62
C TRP A 157 7.21 14.18 -8.48
N LEU A 158 6.26 14.92 -9.02
CA LEU A 158 4.83 14.60 -8.91
C LEU A 158 4.47 13.21 -9.45
N LYS A 159 4.99 12.81 -10.63
CA LYS A 159 4.62 11.52 -11.23
C LYS A 159 4.96 10.30 -10.38
N PRO A 160 6.19 10.14 -9.85
CA PRO A 160 6.48 9.04 -8.96
C PRO A 160 5.78 9.17 -7.60
N ALA A 161 5.45 10.39 -7.11
CA ALA A 161 4.64 10.55 -5.90
C ALA A 161 3.24 9.94 -6.09
N LEU A 162 2.55 10.30 -7.18
CA LEU A 162 1.25 9.70 -7.51
C LEU A 162 1.34 8.19 -7.72
N ALA A 163 2.41 7.69 -8.36
CA ALA A 163 2.62 6.26 -8.55
C ALA A 163 2.87 5.52 -7.22
N ALA A 164 3.52 6.14 -6.24
CA ALA A 164 3.70 5.58 -4.90
C ALA A 164 2.37 5.57 -4.11
N MET A 165 1.58 6.63 -4.21
CA MET A 165 0.23 6.69 -3.62
C MET A 165 -0.69 5.61 -4.23
N GLU A 166 -0.65 5.43 -5.56
CA GLU A 166 -1.36 4.36 -6.24
C GLU A 166 -0.93 2.97 -5.73
N LEU A 167 0.37 2.73 -5.54
CA LEU A 167 0.87 1.49 -4.96
C LEU A 167 0.38 1.28 -3.52
N SER A 168 0.29 2.34 -2.71
CA SER A 168 -0.29 2.27 -1.37
C SER A 168 -1.74 1.79 -1.39
N GLN A 169 -2.56 2.34 -2.30
CA GLN A 169 -3.94 1.90 -2.49
C GLN A 169 -4.00 0.42 -2.92
N MET A 170 -3.14 0.00 -3.86
CA MET A 170 -3.05 -1.40 -4.30
C MET A 170 -2.75 -2.35 -3.12
N VAL A 171 -1.83 -1.95 -2.23
CA VAL A 171 -1.48 -2.76 -1.04
C VAL A 171 -2.67 -2.88 -0.10
N VAL A 172 -3.37 -1.77 0.18
CA VAL A 172 -4.54 -1.77 1.07
C VAL A 172 -5.71 -2.56 0.48
N GLN A 173 -6.01 -2.37 -0.80
CA GLN A 173 -7.14 -3.02 -1.48
C GLN A 173 -6.85 -4.48 -1.87
N GLY A 174 -5.57 -4.88 -1.96
CA GLY A 174 -5.15 -6.18 -2.49
C GLY A 174 -5.55 -6.36 -3.95
N LEU A 175 -5.39 -5.33 -4.76
CA LEU A 175 -5.76 -5.27 -6.17
C LEU A 175 -4.64 -4.70 -7.02
N TRP A 176 -4.59 -5.11 -8.29
CA TRP A 176 -3.84 -4.37 -9.28
C TRP A 176 -4.58 -3.09 -9.66
N ASN A 177 -3.85 -2.05 -10.02
CA ASN A 177 -4.41 -0.76 -10.44
C ASN A 177 -5.35 -0.81 -11.64
N LYS A 178 -5.44 -1.94 -12.32
CA LYS A 178 -6.32 -2.16 -13.47
C LYS A 178 -7.50 -3.07 -13.17
N ASP A 179 -7.53 -3.65 -11.98
CA ASP A 179 -8.61 -4.52 -11.57
C ASP A 179 -9.84 -3.68 -11.23
N ASN A 180 -11.03 -4.26 -11.40
CA ASN A 180 -12.28 -3.62 -11.01
C ASN A 180 -12.33 -3.45 -9.49
N VAL A 181 -12.70 -2.26 -9.03
CA VAL A 181 -12.75 -1.91 -7.59
C VAL A 181 -13.72 -2.77 -6.79
N LEU A 182 -14.76 -3.31 -7.42
CA LEU A 182 -15.72 -4.21 -6.77
C LEU A 182 -15.06 -5.50 -6.24
N LEU A 183 -13.91 -5.88 -6.80
CA LEU A 183 -13.14 -7.02 -6.28
C LEU A 183 -12.62 -6.81 -4.86
N GLN A 184 -12.62 -5.61 -4.30
CA GLN A 184 -12.28 -5.39 -2.89
C GLN A 184 -13.36 -5.91 -1.93
N ILE A 185 -14.60 -6.05 -2.38
CA ILE A 185 -15.73 -6.55 -1.58
C ILE A 185 -15.50 -8.03 -1.24
N PRO A 186 -15.74 -8.48 0.00
CA PRO A 186 -15.65 -9.88 0.38
C PRO A 186 -16.42 -10.81 -0.55
N HIS A 187 -15.85 -11.98 -0.85
CA HIS A 187 -16.46 -13.02 -1.68
C HIS A 187 -16.74 -12.65 -3.15
N PHE A 188 -16.37 -11.44 -3.59
CA PHE A 188 -16.51 -11.06 -4.99
C PHE A 188 -15.47 -11.76 -5.85
N THR A 189 -15.96 -12.48 -6.85
CA THR A 189 -15.16 -13.13 -7.90
C THR A 189 -15.27 -12.35 -9.20
N LYS A 190 -14.42 -12.68 -10.18
CA LYS A 190 -14.51 -12.08 -11.51
C LYS A 190 -15.86 -12.32 -12.18
N GLU A 191 -16.51 -13.49 -11.90
CA GLU A 191 -17.82 -13.79 -12.44
C GLU A 191 -18.90 -12.89 -11.82
N ILE A 192 -18.82 -12.59 -10.51
CA ILE A 192 -19.74 -11.65 -9.86
C ILE A 192 -19.55 -10.26 -10.47
N VAL A 193 -18.31 -9.81 -10.59
CA VAL A 193 -18.01 -8.49 -11.20
C VAL A 193 -18.55 -8.41 -12.62
N GLN A 194 -18.37 -9.46 -13.45
CA GLN A 194 -18.92 -9.49 -14.81
C GLN A 194 -20.46 -9.42 -14.83
N ARG A 195 -21.14 -10.03 -13.84
CA ARG A 195 -22.59 -9.87 -13.72
C ARG A 195 -22.98 -8.44 -13.37
N CYS A 196 -22.24 -7.80 -12.43
CA CYS A 196 -22.45 -6.40 -12.09
C CYS A 196 -22.23 -5.48 -13.31
N GLU A 197 -21.15 -5.66 -14.05
CA GLU A 197 -20.86 -4.90 -15.28
C GLU A 197 -21.89 -5.13 -16.39
N SER A 198 -22.52 -6.30 -16.42
CA SER A 198 -23.53 -6.68 -17.42
C SER A 198 -24.95 -6.32 -16.99
N TYR A 199 -25.13 -5.76 -15.79
CA TYR A 199 -26.44 -5.36 -15.28
C TYR A 199 -27.01 -4.22 -16.12
N GLN A 200 -28.26 -4.38 -16.55
CA GLN A 200 -28.99 -3.41 -17.38
C GLN A 200 -30.15 -2.78 -16.59
N GLY A 201 -29.88 -2.35 -15.38
CA GLY A 201 -30.83 -1.58 -14.57
C GLY A 201 -30.83 -0.09 -14.91
N GLU A 202 -31.44 0.72 -14.06
CA GLU A 202 -31.48 2.17 -14.23
C GLU A 202 -30.10 2.81 -14.06
N GLU A 203 -29.25 2.24 -13.21
CA GLU A 203 -27.89 2.74 -12.90
C GLU A 203 -26.83 1.66 -13.17
N THR A 204 -25.64 2.10 -13.56
CA THR A 204 -24.46 1.23 -13.73
C THR A 204 -23.83 0.93 -12.37
N ILE A 205 -23.31 -0.29 -12.19
CA ILE A 205 -22.66 -0.71 -10.94
C ILE A 205 -21.14 -0.57 -11.11
N GLU A 206 -20.56 0.50 -10.59
CA GLU A 206 -19.15 0.81 -10.69
C GLU A 206 -18.44 0.91 -9.34
N SER A 207 -19.19 1.11 -8.25
CA SER A 207 -18.69 1.35 -6.90
C SER A 207 -19.34 0.45 -5.84
N VAL A 208 -18.77 0.50 -4.63
CA VAL A 208 -19.35 -0.19 -3.45
C VAL A 208 -20.73 0.39 -3.12
N PHE A 209 -20.91 1.70 -3.29
CA PHE A 209 -22.17 2.39 -2.99
C PHE A 209 -23.30 1.97 -3.92
N ASP A 210 -22.99 1.71 -5.19
CA ASP A 210 -24.00 1.22 -6.15
C ASP A 210 -24.54 -0.16 -5.75
N ILE A 211 -23.72 -1.00 -5.10
CA ILE A 211 -24.17 -2.28 -4.53
C ILE A 211 -25.13 -2.06 -3.35
N LEU A 212 -24.89 -1.02 -2.51
CA LEU A 212 -25.76 -0.68 -1.38
C LEU A 212 -27.12 -0.14 -1.86
N SER A 213 -27.14 0.67 -2.91
CA SER A 213 -28.35 1.29 -3.44
C SER A 213 -29.29 0.31 -4.17
N LEU A 214 -28.84 -0.92 -4.49
CA LEU A 214 -29.68 -1.93 -5.12
C LEU A 214 -30.77 -2.45 -4.19
N ASP A 215 -31.97 -2.67 -4.74
CA ASP A 215 -33.01 -3.41 -4.06
C ASP A 215 -32.52 -4.81 -3.66
N ASP A 216 -32.98 -5.32 -2.51
CA ASP A 216 -32.55 -6.60 -1.94
C ASP A 216 -32.72 -7.78 -2.90
N ASP A 217 -33.86 -7.84 -3.59
CA ASP A 217 -34.13 -8.91 -4.55
C ASP A 217 -33.16 -8.87 -5.74
N VAL A 218 -32.88 -7.68 -6.25
CA VAL A 218 -31.91 -7.45 -7.35
C VAL A 218 -30.50 -7.81 -6.91
N ARG A 219 -30.10 -7.35 -5.71
CA ARG A 219 -28.81 -7.63 -5.13
C ARG A 219 -28.59 -9.14 -4.95
N ASN A 220 -29.55 -9.84 -4.38
CA ASN A 220 -29.50 -11.29 -4.17
C ASN A 220 -29.39 -12.06 -5.48
N ASP A 221 -30.18 -11.67 -6.49
CA ASP A 221 -30.17 -12.32 -7.82
C ASP A 221 -28.85 -12.09 -8.57
N LEU A 222 -28.24 -10.92 -8.37
CA LEU A 222 -26.98 -10.52 -8.99
C LEU A 222 -25.79 -11.22 -8.34
N LEU A 223 -25.72 -11.19 -7.01
CA LEU A 223 -24.56 -11.70 -6.27
C LEU A 223 -24.60 -13.23 -6.13
N ARG A 224 -25.77 -13.82 -5.89
CA ARG A 224 -25.99 -15.27 -5.70
C ARG A 224 -25.08 -15.87 -4.63
N LEU A 225 -24.88 -15.13 -3.57
CA LEU A 225 -24.08 -15.57 -2.42
C LEU A 225 -25.01 -16.18 -1.35
N PRO A 226 -24.55 -17.17 -0.57
CA PRO A 226 -25.28 -17.65 0.59
C PRO A 226 -25.36 -16.56 1.67
N ASP A 227 -26.38 -16.64 2.55
CA ASP A 227 -26.69 -15.63 3.56
C ASP A 227 -25.49 -15.25 4.45
N GLU A 228 -24.65 -16.24 4.84
CA GLU A 228 -23.45 -16.01 5.62
C GLU A 228 -22.46 -15.08 4.89
N LYS A 229 -22.26 -15.30 3.59
CA LYS A 229 -21.38 -14.47 2.76
C LYS A 229 -21.99 -13.11 2.45
N MET A 230 -23.32 -13.05 2.32
CA MET A 230 -24.04 -11.78 2.17
C MET A 230 -23.89 -10.90 3.42
N ALA A 231 -23.87 -11.51 4.62
CA ALA A 231 -23.62 -10.77 5.85
C ALA A 231 -22.21 -10.13 5.86
N ASP A 232 -21.18 -10.86 5.39
CA ASP A 232 -19.83 -10.28 5.27
C ASP A 232 -19.78 -9.12 4.25
N VAL A 233 -20.51 -9.24 3.14
CA VAL A 233 -20.65 -8.17 2.14
C VAL A 233 -21.31 -6.94 2.77
N ALA A 234 -22.41 -7.14 3.49
CA ALA A 234 -23.14 -6.05 4.15
C ALA A 234 -22.23 -5.33 5.18
N VAL A 235 -21.54 -6.08 6.05
CA VAL A 235 -20.60 -5.50 7.02
C VAL A 235 -19.50 -4.68 6.31
N PHE A 236 -18.96 -5.18 5.21
CA PHE A 236 -17.94 -4.45 4.44
C PHE A 236 -18.50 -3.17 3.83
N CYS A 237 -19.66 -3.25 3.18
CA CYS A 237 -20.26 -2.11 2.48
C CYS A 237 -20.70 -1.02 3.46
N ASN A 238 -21.36 -1.39 4.56
CA ASN A 238 -21.82 -0.43 5.59
C ASN A 238 -20.65 0.30 6.29
N ASN A 239 -19.49 -0.37 6.41
CA ASN A 239 -18.28 0.26 6.98
C ASN A 239 -17.41 0.94 5.92
N HIS A 240 -17.78 0.89 4.63
CA HIS A 240 -16.99 1.54 3.59
C HIS A 240 -17.16 3.06 3.69
N PRO A 241 -16.06 3.83 3.88
CA PRO A 241 -16.19 5.27 4.13
C PRO A 241 -16.70 5.98 2.87
N ASN A 242 -17.83 6.65 2.98
CA ASN A 242 -18.30 7.61 1.98
C ASN A 242 -17.74 8.98 2.33
N ILE A 243 -16.78 9.47 1.54
CA ILE A 243 -16.10 10.73 1.79
C ILE A 243 -16.28 11.63 0.58
N GLU A 244 -17.02 12.73 0.79
CA GLU A 244 -17.09 13.81 -0.18
C GLU A 244 -15.81 14.64 -0.13
N VAL A 245 -15.25 14.95 -1.29
CA VAL A 245 -14.01 15.70 -1.43
C VAL A 245 -14.27 16.97 -2.22
N GLU A 246 -14.26 18.11 -1.54
CA GLU A 246 -14.25 19.42 -2.18
C GLU A 246 -12.86 20.02 -2.14
N PHE A 247 -12.49 20.79 -3.17
CA PHE A 247 -11.24 21.53 -3.14
C PHE A 247 -11.39 22.91 -3.78
N GLU A 248 -10.66 23.87 -3.23
CA GLU A 248 -10.57 25.22 -3.73
C GLU A 248 -9.10 25.63 -3.86
N VAL A 249 -8.76 26.24 -4.98
CA VAL A 249 -7.41 26.77 -5.23
C VAL A 249 -7.46 28.28 -5.06
N HIS A 250 -6.75 28.80 -4.07
CA HIS A 250 -6.66 30.24 -3.82
C HIS A 250 -5.95 30.94 -4.99
N ASP A 251 -6.50 32.09 -5.42
CA ASP A 251 -5.94 32.92 -6.49
C ASP A 251 -5.67 32.16 -7.81
N SER A 252 -6.56 31.23 -8.17
CA SER A 252 -6.40 30.34 -9.34
C SER A 252 -6.08 31.05 -10.64
N ASP A 253 -6.55 32.31 -10.81
CA ASP A 253 -6.38 33.09 -12.01
C ASP A 253 -5.00 33.76 -12.14
N ASN A 254 -4.22 33.84 -11.07
CA ASN A 254 -2.95 34.55 -10.97
C ASN A 254 -1.73 33.67 -10.69
N ILE A 255 -1.85 32.34 -10.84
CA ILE A 255 -0.77 31.41 -10.52
C ILE A 255 0.29 31.42 -11.60
N THR A 256 1.56 31.68 -11.21
CA THR A 256 2.72 31.57 -12.07
C THR A 256 3.66 30.45 -11.62
N ALA A 257 4.48 29.94 -12.56
CA ALA A 257 5.40 28.86 -12.25
C ALA A 257 6.43 29.30 -11.20
N GLY A 258 6.48 28.58 -10.08
CA GLY A 258 7.37 28.85 -8.93
C GLY A 258 6.70 29.55 -7.75
N ASP A 259 5.46 29.99 -7.90
CA ASP A 259 4.69 30.58 -6.80
C ASP A 259 4.16 29.47 -5.85
N PRO A 260 4.11 29.74 -4.53
CA PRO A 260 3.42 28.86 -3.59
C PRO A 260 1.92 28.94 -3.84
N VAL A 261 1.30 27.80 -4.12
CA VAL A 261 -0.14 27.66 -4.34
C VAL A 261 -0.80 27.12 -3.08
N GLN A 262 -1.79 27.82 -2.56
CA GLN A 262 -2.61 27.34 -1.46
C GLN A 262 -3.83 26.61 -1.99
N ILE A 263 -3.99 25.35 -1.59
CA ILE A 263 -5.14 24.51 -1.90
C ILE A 263 -5.86 24.20 -0.60
N LEU A 264 -7.13 24.60 -0.51
CA LEU A 264 -8.02 24.19 0.57
C LEU A 264 -8.71 22.89 0.14
N VAL A 265 -8.59 21.85 0.94
CA VAL A 265 -9.28 20.56 0.73
C VAL A 265 -10.23 20.36 1.90
N LYS A 266 -11.52 20.20 1.61
CA LYS A 266 -12.56 19.85 2.57
C LYS A 266 -12.90 18.37 2.36
N LEU A 267 -12.82 17.59 3.42
CA LEU A 267 -13.25 16.20 3.45
C LEU A 267 -14.46 16.11 4.37
N GLU A 268 -15.57 15.61 3.85
CA GLU A 268 -16.80 15.45 4.60
C GLU A 268 -17.21 13.97 4.51
N ARG A 269 -17.43 13.35 5.66
CA ARG A 269 -17.93 11.98 5.68
C ARG A 269 -19.45 12.04 5.68
N GLU A 270 -20.08 11.46 4.69
CA GLU A 270 -21.52 11.24 4.73
C GLU A 270 -21.85 10.18 5.78
N VAL A 271 -22.70 10.54 6.70
CA VAL A 271 -23.29 9.65 7.70
C VAL A 271 -24.77 9.61 7.38
N ASP A 272 -25.36 8.43 7.28
CA ASP A 272 -26.80 8.29 7.07
C ASP A 272 -27.54 8.94 8.24
N ASP A 273 -28.50 9.84 7.94
CA ASP A 273 -29.27 10.61 8.93
C ASP A 273 -30.08 9.72 9.92
N ASP A 274 -30.20 8.41 9.64
CA ASP A 274 -30.88 7.44 10.49
C ASP A 274 -30.03 6.95 11.70
N ASP A 275 -28.73 7.24 11.71
CA ASP A 275 -27.77 6.80 12.75
C ASP A 275 -27.49 7.87 13.83
N ASP A 276 -28.28 8.97 13.87
CA ASP A 276 -28.05 10.12 14.78
C ASP A 276 -28.08 9.79 16.29
N ASP A 277 -28.48 8.56 16.69
CA ASP A 277 -28.58 8.13 18.10
C ASP A 277 -27.63 6.97 18.49
N GLU A 278 -26.88 6.37 17.57
CA GLU A 278 -25.86 5.38 17.92
C GLU A 278 -24.48 6.06 18.08
N GLU A 279 -23.97 6.10 19.31
CA GLU A 279 -22.56 6.44 19.56
C GLU A 279 -21.68 5.61 18.61
N ILE A 280 -21.01 6.29 17.68
CA ILE A 280 -20.08 5.66 16.74
C ILE A 280 -19.06 4.88 17.57
N ASP A 281 -19.18 3.57 17.61
CA ASP A 281 -18.22 2.70 18.28
C ASP A 281 -16.89 2.72 17.49
N GLU A 282 -16.02 3.67 17.85
CA GLU A 282 -14.68 3.83 17.26
C GLU A 282 -13.88 2.51 17.26
N THR A 283 -14.25 1.54 18.13
CA THR A 283 -13.59 0.23 18.18
C THR A 283 -13.96 -0.65 16.99
N GLN A 284 -15.04 -0.36 16.27
CA GLN A 284 -15.43 -1.09 15.06
C GLN A 284 -14.59 -0.66 13.85
N PHE A 285 -14.14 0.60 13.78
CA PHE A 285 -13.25 1.06 12.70
C PHE A 285 -11.90 0.33 12.67
N GLY A 286 -11.39 -0.14 13.80
CA GLY A 286 -10.19 -0.96 13.88
C GLY A 286 -10.33 -2.38 13.33
N LYS A 287 -11.55 -2.82 13.01
CA LYS A 287 -11.85 -4.15 12.47
C LYS A 287 -12.05 -4.19 10.96
N VAL A 288 -12.13 -3.04 10.30
CA VAL A 288 -12.05 -2.99 8.83
C VAL A 288 -10.66 -3.45 8.46
N ALA A 289 -10.57 -4.69 8.02
CA ALA A 289 -9.31 -5.38 7.77
C ALA A 289 -8.61 -4.81 6.53
N ALA A 290 -8.02 -3.66 6.67
CA ALA A 290 -6.97 -3.20 5.78
C ALA A 290 -5.63 -3.69 6.34
N PRO A 291 -4.76 -4.23 5.56
CA PRO A 291 -4.77 -4.75 4.20
C PRO A 291 -5.08 -6.26 4.10
N LEU A 292 -5.67 -6.83 5.14
CA LEU A 292 -5.89 -8.28 5.23
C LEU A 292 -7.31 -8.61 4.74
N PHE A 293 -7.38 -9.08 3.51
CA PHE A 293 -8.62 -9.63 2.99
C PHE A 293 -8.98 -10.94 3.70
N PRO A 294 -10.29 -11.22 3.87
CA PRO A 294 -10.73 -12.54 4.30
C PRO A 294 -10.10 -13.65 3.44
N GLU A 295 -9.82 -14.79 4.05
CA GLU A 295 -9.15 -15.91 3.38
C GLU A 295 -9.94 -16.41 2.15
N GLU A 296 -11.27 -16.32 2.21
CA GLU A 296 -12.19 -16.70 1.15
C GLU A 296 -11.99 -15.92 -0.16
N LYS A 297 -11.46 -14.71 -0.10
CA LYS A 297 -11.11 -13.96 -1.31
C LYS A 297 -9.91 -14.50 -2.07
N GLN A 298 -9.14 -15.39 -1.46
CA GLN A 298 -7.90 -15.92 -2.03
C GLN A 298 -8.14 -17.19 -2.88
N GLU A 299 -9.36 -17.70 -2.93
CA GLU A 299 -9.72 -18.96 -3.58
C GLU A 299 -10.17 -18.83 -5.04
N SER A 300 -10.09 -17.66 -5.65
CA SER A 300 -10.52 -17.44 -7.04
C SER A 300 -9.36 -17.45 -8.05
#